data_986b30230970398bae9cf9b618c63de1
#
_entry.id   986b30230970398bae9cf9b618c63de1
#
_cell.length_a   1.000
_cell.length_b   1.000
_cell.length_c   1.000
_cell.angle_alpha   90.00
_cell.angle_beta   90.00
_cell.angle_gamma   90.00
#
_symmetry.space_group_name_H-M   'P 1'
#
loop_
_entity.id
_entity.type
_entity.pdbx_description
1 polymer ?
#
loop_
_entity_poly.entity_id
_entity_poly.type
_entity_poly.pdbx_seq_one_letter_code
_entity_poly.pdbx_strand_id
1 'polypeptide(L)'
;NLDRIPHGIPEPLIVGRGIDDVAILSVTLSTEPGQTAAANDLTRIARALQAEVAKTEDVGLTYLVGEATEAIRIAPDPDRLALFGMTLQQLGQKVEQANRTLNTGLVRDGGEQVALVAGETLTAPADVANLMLTTRDGRPVYVADVAEVSFVPDTSDHIVSHLVKDEAGTVNRSPAVTLAVAKRAGA
;
A
#
# COMPACT_ATOMS: atom_id res chain seq x y z
N ASN A 1 14.86 18.23 -24.42
CA ASN A 1 15.40 19.23 -23.45
C ASN A 1 15.48 18.66 -22.02
N LEU A 2 15.90 17.41 -21.87
CA LEU A 2 16.13 16.75 -20.59
C LEU A 2 17.26 17.42 -19.78
N ASP A 3 18.22 18.03 -20.48
CA ASP A 3 19.36 18.72 -19.87
C ASP A 3 19.00 19.99 -19.05
N ARG A 4 17.72 20.38 -19.04
CA ARG A 4 17.22 21.55 -18.28
C ARG A 4 16.51 21.18 -16.98
N ILE A 5 16.41 19.89 -16.66
CA ILE A 5 15.79 19.44 -15.41
C ILE A 5 16.80 19.66 -14.29
N PRO A 6 16.45 20.40 -13.23
CA PRO A 6 17.33 20.59 -12.08
C PRO A 6 17.69 19.25 -11.43
N HIS A 7 18.92 19.13 -10.94
CA HIS A 7 19.35 17.95 -10.20
C HIS A 7 18.42 17.66 -9.01
N GLY A 8 17.99 16.41 -8.86
CA GLY A 8 17.10 15.96 -7.77
C GLY A 8 15.61 15.94 -8.13
N ILE A 9 15.23 16.35 -9.35
CA ILE A 9 13.86 16.17 -9.85
C ILE A 9 13.86 14.91 -10.72
N PRO A 10 12.94 13.94 -10.49
CA PRO A 10 12.81 12.76 -11.36
C PRO A 10 12.42 13.17 -12.78
N GLU A 11 12.87 12.40 -13.75
CA GLU A 11 12.50 12.63 -15.16
C GLU A 11 10.97 12.62 -15.32
N PRO A 12 10.41 13.58 -16.07
CA PRO A 12 8.97 13.62 -16.33
C PRO A 12 8.57 12.40 -17.17
N LEU A 13 7.59 11.64 -16.67
CA LEU A 13 6.98 10.55 -17.42
C LEU A 13 6.00 11.15 -18.44
N ILE A 14 6.31 11.03 -19.73
CA ILE A 14 5.42 11.44 -20.82
C ILE A 14 4.59 10.23 -21.23
N VAL A 15 3.31 10.26 -20.93
CA VAL A 15 2.35 9.22 -21.33
C VAL A 15 1.47 9.79 -22.43
N GLY A 16 1.66 9.30 -23.67
CA GLY A 16 0.73 9.57 -24.77
C GLY A 16 -0.57 8.81 -24.53
N ARG A 17 -1.70 9.52 -24.54
CA ARG A 17 -3.03 8.89 -24.44
C ARG A 17 -3.81 9.12 -25.74
N GLY A 18 -4.37 8.04 -26.28
CA GLY A 18 -5.24 8.04 -27.44
C GLY A 18 -6.72 7.89 -27.07
N ILE A 19 -7.58 7.91 -28.08
CA ILE A 19 -9.01 7.66 -27.88
C ILE A 19 -9.30 6.24 -27.39
N ASP A 20 -8.42 5.30 -27.70
CA ASP A 20 -8.55 3.89 -27.28
C ASP A 20 -8.21 3.68 -25.81
N ASP A 21 -7.58 4.66 -25.15
CA ASP A 21 -7.30 4.65 -23.72
C ASP A 21 -8.46 5.15 -22.85
N VAL A 22 -9.54 5.61 -23.49
CA VAL A 22 -10.74 6.05 -22.78
C VAL A 22 -11.54 4.83 -22.34
N ALA A 23 -11.85 4.78 -21.04
CA ALA A 23 -12.66 3.70 -20.50
C ALA A 23 -14.07 3.69 -21.15
N ILE A 24 -14.42 2.55 -21.73
CA ILE A 24 -15.74 2.30 -22.33
C ILE A 24 -16.68 1.56 -21.36
N LEU A 25 -16.14 0.92 -20.35
CA LEU A 25 -16.88 0.22 -19.31
C LEU A 25 -16.26 0.52 -17.95
N SER A 26 -17.11 0.73 -16.96
CA SER A 26 -16.73 0.83 -15.57
C SER A 26 -17.55 -0.12 -14.71
N VAL A 27 -16.88 -0.91 -13.88
CA VAL A 27 -17.48 -1.82 -12.93
C VAL A 27 -17.11 -1.38 -11.53
N THR A 28 -18.10 -1.00 -10.74
CA THR A 28 -17.87 -0.56 -9.36
C THR A 28 -18.26 -1.65 -8.38
N LEU A 29 -17.31 -2.05 -7.54
CA LEU A 29 -17.51 -2.98 -6.44
C LEU A 29 -17.72 -2.18 -5.16
N SER A 30 -18.75 -2.50 -4.42
CA SER A 30 -19.06 -1.90 -3.11
C SER A 30 -19.62 -2.96 -2.17
N THR A 31 -19.62 -2.66 -0.87
CA THR A 31 -20.34 -3.50 0.10
C THR A 31 -21.83 -3.19 0.07
N GLU A 32 -22.65 -4.20 0.42
CA GLU A 32 -24.06 -3.96 0.68
C GLU A 32 -24.27 -3.04 1.89
N PRO A 33 -25.35 -2.27 1.92
CA PRO A 33 -25.69 -1.43 3.07
C PRO A 33 -25.73 -2.26 4.35
N GLY A 34 -24.98 -1.82 5.37
CA GLY A 34 -24.90 -2.51 6.67
C GLY A 34 -23.84 -3.63 6.75
N GLN A 35 -23.18 -3.97 5.66
CA GLN A 35 -22.03 -4.87 5.70
C GLN A 35 -20.71 -4.06 5.79
N THR A 36 -19.84 -4.50 6.67
CA THR A 36 -18.51 -3.89 6.84
C THR A 36 -17.46 -4.80 6.20
N ALA A 37 -17.07 -4.48 4.97
CA ALA A 37 -15.84 -5.06 4.42
C ALA A 37 -14.72 -4.04 4.52
N ALA A 38 -13.52 -4.49 4.81
CA ALA A 38 -12.36 -3.62 4.75
C ALA A 38 -12.14 -3.15 3.30
N ALA A 39 -11.74 -1.90 3.12
CA ALA A 39 -11.42 -1.35 1.78
C ALA A 39 -10.38 -2.20 1.05
N ASN A 40 -9.46 -2.83 1.78
CA ASN A 40 -8.46 -3.76 1.26
C ASN A 40 -9.07 -5.04 0.67
N ASP A 41 -10.19 -5.54 1.23
CA ASP A 41 -10.87 -6.73 0.70
C ASP A 41 -11.49 -6.43 -0.67
N LEU A 42 -12.11 -5.26 -0.82
CA LEU A 42 -12.64 -4.79 -2.10
C LEU A 42 -11.52 -4.61 -3.13
N THR A 43 -10.39 -4.03 -2.74
CA THR A 43 -9.22 -3.86 -3.60
C THR A 43 -8.68 -5.20 -4.08
N ARG A 44 -8.59 -6.20 -3.18
CA ARG A 44 -8.11 -7.54 -3.53
C ARG A 44 -9.03 -8.24 -4.53
N ILE A 45 -10.35 -8.13 -4.34
CA ILE A 45 -11.35 -8.67 -5.28
C ILE A 45 -11.27 -7.91 -6.61
N ALA A 46 -11.16 -6.59 -6.59
CA ALA A 46 -11.05 -5.76 -7.78
C ALA A 46 -9.80 -6.10 -8.62
N ARG A 47 -8.65 -6.34 -7.96
CA ARG A 47 -7.42 -6.76 -8.64
C ARG A 47 -7.54 -8.15 -9.26
N ALA A 48 -8.21 -9.09 -8.59
CA ALA A 48 -8.48 -10.41 -9.15
C ALA A 48 -9.41 -10.30 -10.38
N LEU A 49 -10.46 -9.50 -10.30
CA LEU A 49 -11.35 -9.21 -11.42
C LEU A 49 -10.59 -8.53 -12.58
N GLN A 50 -9.75 -7.54 -12.29
CA GLN A 50 -8.92 -6.88 -13.28
C GLN A 50 -8.03 -7.87 -14.03
N ALA A 51 -7.40 -8.81 -13.32
CA ALA A 51 -6.54 -9.82 -13.92
C ALA A 51 -7.32 -10.77 -14.85
N GLU A 52 -8.58 -11.10 -14.52
CA GLU A 52 -9.42 -11.93 -15.40
C GLU A 52 -9.92 -11.15 -16.61
N VAL A 53 -10.39 -9.91 -16.41
CA VAL A 53 -10.87 -9.05 -17.50
C VAL A 53 -9.76 -8.74 -18.50
N ALA A 54 -8.55 -8.52 -18.04
CA ALA A 54 -7.38 -8.23 -18.90
C ALA A 54 -7.01 -9.39 -19.86
N LYS A 55 -7.52 -10.62 -19.63
CA LYS A 55 -7.31 -11.77 -20.53
C LYS A 55 -8.26 -11.77 -21.73
N THR A 56 -9.28 -10.92 -21.71
CA THR A 56 -10.25 -10.82 -22.82
C THR A 56 -9.61 -10.17 -24.04
N GLU A 57 -9.84 -10.74 -25.23
CA GLU A 57 -9.11 -10.39 -26.45
C GLU A 57 -9.21 -8.90 -26.85
N ASP A 58 -10.38 -8.29 -26.68
CA ASP A 58 -10.65 -6.91 -27.07
C ASP A 58 -10.36 -5.88 -25.96
N VAL A 59 -9.89 -6.35 -24.80
CA VAL A 59 -9.51 -5.47 -23.70
C VAL A 59 -8.10 -4.94 -23.90
N GLY A 60 -7.98 -3.62 -23.84
CA GLY A 60 -6.72 -2.88 -23.91
C GLY A 60 -6.21 -2.53 -22.52
N LEU A 61 -6.42 -1.27 -22.12
CA LEU A 61 -6.01 -0.77 -20.82
C LEU A 61 -7.07 -1.06 -19.76
N THR A 62 -6.62 -1.54 -18.60
CA THR A 62 -7.46 -1.66 -17.40
C THR A 62 -6.79 -0.95 -16.23
N TYR A 63 -7.56 -0.22 -15.44
CA TYR A 63 -7.03 0.42 -14.22
C TYR A 63 -8.10 0.50 -13.13
N LEU A 64 -7.64 0.52 -11.89
CA LEU A 64 -8.49 0.66 -10.72
C LEU A 64 -8.52 2.11 -10.23
N VAL A 65 -9.67 2.54 -9.74
CA VAL A 65 -9.86 3.85 -9.10
C VAL A 65 -10.45 3.61 -7.72
N GLY A 66 -9.87 4.24 -6.70
CA GLY A 66 -10.28 4.07 -5.32
C GLY A 66 -9.73 2.80 -4.67
N GLU A 67 -8.69 2.20 -5.26
CA GLU A 67 -8.01 1.08 -4.60
C GLU A 67 -7.31 1.58 -3.31
N ALA A 68 -7.48 0.83 -2.24
CA ALA A 68 -6.74 1.04 -1.01
C ALA A 68 -5.45 0.21 -1.06
N THR A 69 -4.31 0.85 -0.86
CA THR A 69 -3.06 0.15 -0.58
C THR A 69 -3.03 -0.29 0.88
N GLU A 70 -2.38 -1.41 1.15
CA GLU A 70 -2.18 -1.87 2.52
C GLU A 70 -1.04 -1.09 3.15
N ALA A 71 -1.30 -0.53 4.33
CA ALA A 71 -0.29 0.10 5.16
C ALA A 71 -0.24 -0.58 6.53
N ILE A 72 0.94 -0.66 7.11
CA ILE A 72 1.12 -1.13 8.49
C ILE A 72 1.05 0.08 9.40
N ARG A 73 0.00 0.12 10.22
CA ARG A 73 -0.19 1.13 11.24
C ARG A 73 0.43 0.68 12.55
N ILE A 74 1.27 1.53 13.12
CA ILE A 74 1.81 1.40 14.47
C ILE A 74 1.10 2.45 15.32
N ALA A 75 0.29 2.02 16.28
CA ALA A 75 -0.41 2.89 17.23
C ALA A 75 0.25 2.79 18.60
N PRO A 76 1.19 3.69 18.95
CA PRO A 76 1.92 3.64 20.21
C PRO A 76 1.02 4.02 21.39
N ASP A 77 1.22 3.36 22.49
CA ASP A 77 0.61 3.66 23.80
C ASP A 77 1.58 4.56 24.59
N PRO A 78 1.20 5.82 24.90
CA PRO A 78 2.06 6.75 25.59
C PRO A 78 2.48 6.27 27.01
N ASP A 79 1.60 5.59 27.72
CA ASP A 79 1.87 5.11 29.07
C ASP A 79 2.88 3.96 29.04
N ARG A 80 2.75 3.05 28.09
CA ARG A 80 3.72 1.97 27.87
C ARG A 80 5.06 2.50 27.41
N LEU A 81 5.10 3.48 26.49
CA LEU A 81 6.34 4.14 26.10
C LEU A 81 7.06 4.76 27.30
N ALA A 82 6.31 5.48 28.17
CA ALA A 82 6.86 6.09 29.37
C ALA A 82 7.39 5.02 30.36
N LEU A 83 6.65 3.91 30.53
CA LEU A 83 7.06 2.78 31.37
C LEU A 83 8.43 2.23 30.98
N PHE A 84 8.71 2.13 29.68
CA PHE A 84 9.97 1.67 29.13
C PHE A 84 11.01 2.79 28.93
N GLY A 85 10.68 4.03 29.27
CA GLY A 85 11.57 5.20 29.12
C GLY A 85 11.88 5.53 27.66
N MET A 86 10.95 5.26 26.76
CA MET A 86 11.10 5.45 25.33
C MET A 86 10.23 6.62 24.84
N THR A 87 10.77 7.40 23.90
CA THR A 87 10.01 8.47 23.22
C THR A 87 9.43 7.96 21.89
N LEU A 88 8.36 8.63 21.42
CA LEU A 88 7.77 8.36 20.11
C LEU A 88 8.80 8.52 18.97
N GLN A 89 9.69 9.53 19.09
CA GLN A 89 10.74 9.75 18.11
C GLN A 89 11.72 8.58 18.05
N GLN A 90 12.11 8.03 19.20
CA GLN A 90 13.00 6.86 19.25
C GLN A 90 12.34 5.63 18.66
N LEU A 91 11.05 5.40 18.91
CA LEU A 91 10.28 4.32 18.27
C LEU A 91 10.29 4.49 16.75
N GLY A 92 9.95 5.68 16.24
CA GLY A 92 9.94 5.95 14.80
C GLY A 92 11.30 5.70 14.14
N GLN A 93 12.38 6.21 14.74
CA GLN A 93 13.74 6.00 14.25
C GLN A 93 14.15 4.52 14.21
N LYS A 94 13.75 3.73 15.23
CA LYS A 94 14.04 2.28 15.26
C LYS A 94 13.32 1.54 14.15
N VAL A 95 12.04 1.82 13.94
CA VAL A 95 11.25 1.21 12.86
C VAL A 95 11.81 1.61 11.50
N GLU A 96 12.13 2.88 11.30
CA GLU A 96 12.72 3.37 10.05
C GLU A 96 14.07 2.71 9.74
N GLN A 97 14.92 2.56 10.75
CA GLN A 97 16.22 1.90 10.58
C GLN A 97 16.08 0.41 10.26
N ALA A 98 15.10 -0.26 10.85
CA ALA A 98 14.86 -1.68 10.61
C ALA A 98 14.25 -1.95 9.22
N ASN A 99 13.49 -1.00 8.69
CA ASN A 99 12.87 -1.10 7.35
C ASN A 99 13.80 -0.60 6.24
N ARG A 100 15.09 -0.82 6.36
CA ARG A 100 16.08 -0.43 5.35
C ARG A 100 16.76 -1.65 4.77
N THR A 101 16.67 -1.77 3.46
CA THR A 101 17.50 -2.71 2.70
C THR A 101 18.78 -1.98 2.29
N LEU A 102 19.92 -2.49 2.73
CA LEU A 102 21.22 -1.94 2.41
C LEU A 102 21.88 -2.79 1.32
N ASN A 103 22.22 -2.17 0.20
CA ASN A 103 23.10 -2.80 -0.78
C ASN A 103 24.55 -2.71 -0.24
N THR A 104 25.05 -3.83 0.30
CA THR A 104 26.34 -3.88 0.99
C THR A 104 27.52 -4.05 0.04
N GLY A 105 27.27 -4.14 -1.26
CA GLY A 105 28.30 -4.24 -2.28
C GLY A 105 28.30 -5.56 -3.06
N LEU A 106 29.39 -5.82 -3.74
CA LEU A 106 29.61 -7.01 -4.57
C LEU A 106 30.68 -7.89 -3.92
N VAL A 107 30.36 -9.15 -3.70
CA VAL A 107 31.34 -10.16 -3.31
C VAL A 107 31.77 -10.89 -4.57
N ARG A 108 33.10 -11.04 -4.76
CA ARG A 108 33.67 -11.85 -5.82
C ARG A 108 34.06 -13.21 -5.25
N ASP A 109 33.43 -14.25 -5.73
CA ASP A 109 33.77 -15.63 -5.39
C ASP A 109 33.85 -16.45 -6.68
N GLY A 110 34.97 -17.15 -6.86
CA GLY A 110 35.18 -18.05 -8.01
C GLY A 110 35.06 -17.44 -9.40
N GLY A 111 35.16 -16.10 -9.54
CA GLY A 111 35.04 -15.38 -10.82
C GLY A 111 33.62 -14.83 -11.09
N GLU A 112 32.67 -15.13 -10.24
CA GLU A 112 31.33 -14.55 -10.28
C GLU A 112 31.22 -13.33 -9.34
N GLN A 113 30.40 -12.35 -9.74
CA GLN A 113 30.07 -11.20 -8.90
C GLN A 113 28.65 -11.40 -8.35
N VAL A 114 28.55 -11.57 -7.04
CA VAL A 114 27.27 -11.71 -6.33
C VAL A 114 26.97 -10.39 -5.59
N ALA A 115 25.82 -9.80 -5.88
CA ALA A 115 25.33 -8.65 -5.13
C ALA A 115 24.92 -9.10 -3.72
N LEU A 116 25.56 -8.51 -2.70
CA LEU A 116 25.20 -8.76 -1.32
C LEU A 116 24.20 -7.69 -0.87
N VAL A 117 22.99 -8.13 -0.57
CA VAL A 117 21.92 -7.27 -0.03
C VAL A 117 21.72 -7.68 1.43
N ALA A 118 21.86 -6.73 2.34
CA ALA A 118 21.59 -6.93 3.76
C ALA A 118 20.37 -6.12 4.19
N GLY A 119 19.55 -6.71 5.06
CA GLY A 119 18.31 -6.13 5.58
C GLY A 119 17.08 -6.81 5.04
N GLU A 120 16.03 -6.76 5.81
CA GLU A 120 14.69 -7.22 5.42
C GLU A 120 13.76 -6.03 5.36
N THR A 121 12.87 -6.03 4.37
CA THR A 121 11.75 -5.09 4.33
C THR A 121 10.64 -5.66 5.19
N LEU A 122 10.14 -4.87 6.13
CA LEU A 122 9.03 -5.25 7.00
C LEU A 122 7.74 -5.29 6.17
N THR A 123 7.20 -6.47 5.94
CA THR A 123 6.04 -6.68 5.03
C THR A 123 4.76 -7.08 5.76
N ALA A 124 4.89 -7.57 7.00
CA ALA A 124 3.74 -7.98 7.80
C ALA A 124 3.71 -7.26 9.15
N PRO A 125 2.52 -7.06 9.76
CA PRO A 125 2.41 -6.51 11.11
C PRO A 125 3.21 -7.30 12.15
N ALA A 126 3.31 -8.62 11.97
CA ALA A 126 4.08 -9.48 12.87
C ALA A 126 5.59 -9.17 12.84
N ASP A 127 6.14 -8.83 11.67
CA ASP A 127 7.56 -8.47 11.53
C ASP A 127 7.85 -7.19 12.31
N VAL A 128 6.94 -6.21 12.19
CA VAL A 128 7.04 -4.94 12.94
C VAL A 128 6.82 -5.15 14.43
N ALA A 129 5.82 -5.94 14.82
CA ALA A 129 5.50 -6.22 16.21
C ALA A 129 6.66 -6.89 16.97
N ASN A 130 7.37 -7.78 16.28
CA ASN A 130 8.53 -8.53 16.82
C ASN A 130 9.87 -7.77 16.73
N LEU A 131 9.86 -6.53 16.21
CA LEU A 131 11.08 -5.73 16.16
C LEU A 131 11.53 -5.36 17.57
N MET A 132 12.75 -5.71 17.92
CA MET A 132 13.35 -5.36 19.20
C MET A 132 13.75 -3.88 19.23
N LEU A 133 13.23 -3.14 20.19
CA LEU A 133 13.49 -1.72 20.37
C LEU A 133 14.69 -1.45 21.28
N THR A 134 14.73 -2.14 22.40
CA THR A 134 15.75 -1.95 23.45
C THR A 134 15.81 -3.18 24.36
N THR A 135 16.71 -3.13 25.33
CA THR A 135 16.78 -4.12 26.42
C THR A 135 16.67 -3.37 27.75
N ARG A 136 15.77 -3.82 28.63
CA ARG A 136 15.61 -3.27 29.97
C ARG A 136 15.73 -4.39 31.02
N ASP A 137 16.56 -4.19 32.01
CA ASP A 137 16.82 -5.18 33.08
C ASP A 137 17.14 -6.60 32.53
N GLY A 138 17.90 -6.64 31.41
CA GLY A 138 18.26 -7.89 30.73
C GLY A 138 17.14 -8.52 29.92
N ARG A 139 15.97 -7.88 29.79
CA ARG A 139 14.83 -8.36 29.00
C ARG A 139 14.66 -7.54 27.73
N PRO A 140 14.46 -8.17 26.57
CA PRO A 140 14.17 -7.46 25.33
C PRO A 140 12.80 -6.80 25.40
N VAL A 141 12.68 -5.60 24.84
CA VAL A 141 11.42 -4.84 24.66
C VAL A 141 11.14 -4.77 23.17
N TYR A 142 9.97 -5.21 22.77
CA TYR A 142 9.53 -5.25 21.38
C TYR A 142 8.53 -4.13 21.07
N VAL A 143 8.27 -3.89 19.79
CA VAL A 143 7.23 -2.92 19.37
C VAL A 143 5.86 -3.31 19.95
N ALA A 144 5.53 -4.61 19.98
CA ALA A 144 4.28 -5.11 20.56
C ALA A 144 4.10 -4.77 22.04
N ASP A 145 5.17 -4.53 22.79
CA ASP A 145 5.09 -4.16 24.20
C ASP A 145 4.65 -2.71 24.41
N VAL A 146 4.86 -1.84 23.40
CA VAL A 146 4.63 -0.40 23.51
C VAL A 146 3.63 0.15 22.47
N ALA A 147 3.22 -0.65 21.49
CA ALA A 147 2.33 -0.24 20.41
C ALA A 147 1.46 -1.39 19.94
N GLU A 148 0.28 -1.05 19.40
CA GLU A 148 -0.52 -1.96 18.60
C GLU A 148 -0.12 -1.86 17.13
N VAL A 149 0.05 -3.02 16.46
CA VAL A 149 0.45 -3.09 15.05
C VAL A 149 -0.61 -3.82 14.26
N SER A 150 -1.13 -3.18 13.22
CA SER A 150 -2.21 -3.74 12.40
C SER A 150 -2.10 -3.33 10.94
N PHE A 151 -2.69 -4.12 10.04
CA PHE A 151 -2.96 -3.64 8.69
C PHE A 151 -4.11 -2.64 8.70
N VAL A 152 -3.92 -1.56 7.96
CA VAL A 152 -4.96 -0.58 7.69
C VAL A 152 -4.97 -0.23 6.20
N PRO A 153 -6.12 0.15 5.63
CA PRO A 153 -6.13 0.73 4.30
C PRO A 153 -5.41 2.09 4.34
N ASP A 154 -4.46 2.28 3.43
CA ASP A 154 -3.92 3.61 3.16
C ASP A 154 -4.93 4.36 2.29
N THR A 155 -5.55 5.38 2.85
CA THR A 155 -6.63 6.15 2.21
C THR A 155 -6.13 7.42 1.54
N SER A 156 -4.84 7.48 1.18
CA SER A 156 -4.17 8.74 0.92
C SER A 156 -4.73 9.57 -0.23
N ASP A 157 -5.06 9.01 -1.42
CA ASP A 157 -5.22 9.92 -2.57
C ASP A 157 -6.53 9.80 -3.36
N HIS A 158 -7.16 8.64 -3.47
CA HIS A 158 -8.35 8.47 -4.32
C HIS A 158 -9.43 7.66 -3.62
N ILE A 159 -10.42 8.34 -3.07
CA ILE A 159 -11.55 7.70 -2.38
C ILE A 159 -12.73 7.60 -3.35
N VAL A 160 -13.17 6.37 -3.61
CA VAL A 160 -14.45 6.11 -4.28
C VAL A 160 -15.46 5.65 -3.25
N SER A 161 -16.66 6.19 -3.34
CA SER A 161 -17.75 5.83 -2.44
C SER A 161 -19.01 5.53 -3.24
N HIS A 162 -19.70 4.48 -2.87
CA HIS A 162 -21.02 4.15 -3.37
C HIS A 162 -22.08 4.74 -2.43
N LEU A 163 -23.00 5.51 -2.99
CA LEU A 163 -24.06 6.18 -2.26
C LEU A 163 -25.40 5.58 -2.68
N VAL A 164 -26.12 5.01 -1.74
CA VAL A 164 -27.44 4.43 -1.96
C VAL A 164 -28.45 5.13 -1.06
N LYS A 165 -29.55 5.58 -1.67
CA LYS A 165 -30.68 6.13 -0.94
C LYS A 165 -31.65 4.99 -0.60
N ASP A 166 -31.95 4.81 0.68
CA ASP A 166 -32.93 3.83 1.14
C ASP A 166 -34.38 4.31 0.93
N GLU A 167 -35.36 3.43 1.20
CA GLU A 167 -36.78 3.75 1.06
C GLU A 167 -37.23 4.88 2.00
N ALA A 168 -36.54 5.08 3.10
CA ALA A 168 -36.83 6.18 4.06
C ALA A 168 -36.20 7.51 3.62
N GLY A 169 -35.43 7.52 2.52
CA GLY A 169 -34.77 8.71 1.99
C GLY A 169 -33.38 8.99 2.58
N THR A 170 -32.88 8.11 3.45
CA THR A 170 -31.53 8.23 4.04
C THR A 170 -30.46 7.80 3.04
N VAL A 171 -29.39 8.57 2.95
CA VAL A 171 -28.26 8.23 2.08
C VAL A 171 -27.24 7.44 2.86
N ASN A 172 -27.06 6.18 2.47
CA ASN A 172 -26.04 5.28 2.99
C ASN A 172 -24.79 5.37 2.10
N ARG A 173 -23.63 5.52 2.73
CA ARG A 173 -22.34 5.59 2.07
C ARG A 173 -21.51 4.34 2.39
N SER A 174 -21.00 3.67 1.38
CA SER A 174 -20.06 2.55 1.53
C SER A 174 -18.80 2.77 0.72
N PRO A 175 -17.65 2.21 1.15
CA PRO A 175 -16.43 2.23 0.36
C PRO A 175 -16.64 1.47 -0.95
N ALA A 176 -16.00 1.92 -2.02
CA ALA A 176 -16.11 1.31 -3.31
C ALA A 176 -14.78 1.37 -4.08
N VAL A 177 -14.59 0.43 -5.01
CA VAL A 177 -13.47 0.41 -5.96
C VAL A 177 -14.04 0.24 -7.35
N THR A 178 -13.60 1.06 -8.29
CA THR A 178 -14.06 1.01 -9.68
C THR A 178 -12.95 0.47 -10.57
N LEU A 179 -13.26 -0.59 -11.31
CA LEU A 179 -12.45 -1.09 -12.41
C LEU A 179 -12.90 -0.37 -13.69
N ALA A 180 -11.98 0.35 -14.30
CA ALA A 180 -12.16 0.98 -15.60
C ALA A 180 -11.52 0.11 -16.68
N VAL A 181 -12.23 -0.10 -17.77
CA VAL A 181 -11.81 -0.95 -18.89
C VAL A 181 -11.88 -0.15 -20.16
N ALA A 182 -10.76 -0.05 -20.87
CA ALA A 182 -10.67 0.54 -22.19
C ALA A 182 -10.53 -0.57 -23.25
N LYS A 183 -10.95 -0.28 -24.46
CA LYS A 183 -10.83 -1.22 -25.57
C LYS A 183 -9.38 -1.29 -26.08
N ARG A 184 -9.06 -2.37 -26.77
CA ARG A 184 -7.81 -2.48 -27.53
C ARG A 184 -7.89 -1.62 -28.79
N ALA A 185 -6.78 -1.02 -29.19
CA ALA A 185 -6.71 -0.28 -30.45
C ALA A 185 -7.05 -1.21 -31.63
N GLY A 186 -8.02 -0.81 -32.42
CA GLY A 186 -8.50 -1.60 -33.56
C GLY A 186 -9.61 -2.62 -33.27
N ALA A 187 -10.08 -2.70 -32.03
CA ALA A 187 -11.23 -3.52 -31.65
C ALA A 187 -12.55 -2.75 -31.83
#